data_ea220691ccc8f1e422bf928b21e104c6
#
_entry.id   ea220691ccc8f1e422bf928b21e104c6
#
_cell.length_a   1.000
_cell.length_b   1.000
_cell.length_c   1.000
_cell.angle_alpha   90.00
_cell.angle_beta   90.00
_cell.angle_gamma   90.00
#
_symmetry.space_group_name_H-M   'P 1'
#
loop_
_entity.id
_entity.type
_entity.pdbx_description
1 polymer ?
#
loop_
_entity_poly.entity_id
_entity_poly.type
_entity_poly.pdbx_seq_one_letter_code
_entity_poly.pdbx_strand_id
1 'polypeptide(L)'
;MRAVLQERFGPPDILRLGETDRPRPGAGEVLIRVHCAAVNPYDWHMLRGDPYAARLLGGMGLRRPKCPVAGIDAAGVVEAVGAGVDGLRTGTAVLGFCRGTFAEYACAPAQWVVPKPERLSFPEAAAVPMAAVTALRGIRTVGRVRAGHRVLVNGAGGGVGTFAVQLAAGLDAEVTGVCGAGSAALVRTLGAAHVLDHAREDFTDGSVRYDVILDNVGNYSPVRLRRVLTPTGTLVANGGGSPGRVFGAIGSMLKVTAVAATGRQRLRPIVPATPDGPVHEDLLAVTALIEAGRVAPVVGRTYSLADAAEAVRHVEAGHARGKTVLTVR
;
A
#
# COMPACT_ATOMS: atom_id res chain seq x y z
N MET A 1 20.15 18.73 -0.36
CA MET A 1 19.75 17.54 -1.09
C MET A 1 18.54 17.82 -1.94
N ARG A 2 18.41 17.16 -3.09
CA ARG A 2 17.22 17.27 -3.92
C ARG A 2 16.05 16.51 -3.29
N ALA A 3 14.86 17.12 -3.33
CA ALA A 3 13.64 16.56 -2.79
C ALA A 3 12.40 17.10 -3.52
N VAL A 4 11.32 16.33 -3.51
CA VAL A 4 10.01 16.78 -3.99
C VAL A 4 9.26 17.43 -2.84
N LEU A 5 9.10 18.73 -2.93
CA LEU A 5 8.57 19.59 -1.88
C LEU A 5 7.07 19.80 -2.03
N GLN A 6 6.38 19.75 -0.88
CA GLN A 6 4.96 20.03 -0.72
C GLN A 6 4.78 21.06 0.42
N GLU A 7 4.59 22.31 0.08
CA GLU A 7 4.44 23.39 1.07
C GLU A 7 3.00 23.62 1.53
N ARG A 8 2.03 23.15 0.76
CA ARG A 8 0.59 23.28 1.01
C ARG A 8 -0.15 22.03 0.56
N PHE A 9 -1.40 21.92 0.95
CA PHE A 9 -2.29 20.91 0.39
C PHE A 9 -2.80 21.33 -1.00
N GLY A 10 -2.91 20.36 -1.92
CA GLY A 10 -3.41 20.63 -3.28
C GLY A 10 -3.26 19.45 -4.24
N PRO A 11 -3.50 19.68 -5.52
CA PRO A 11 -3.32 18.67 -6.57
C PRO A 11 -1.84 18.35 -6.80
N PRO A 12 -1.50 17.26 -7.54
CA PRO A 12 -0.13 16.88 -7.83
C PRO A 12 0.74 18.00 -8.45
N ASP A 13 0.12 18.97 -9.13
CA ASP A 13 0.82 20.09 -9.75
C ASP A 13 1.54 21.04 -8.78
N ILE A 14 1.22 20.97 -7.47
CA ILE A 14 1.92 21.76 -6.46
C ILE A 14 3.27 21.15 -6.06
N LEU A 15 3.51 19.88 -6.39
CA LEU A 15 4.78 19.23 -6.12
C LEU A 15 5.89 19.87 -6.95
N ARG A 16 6.99 20.20 -6.31
CA ARG A 16 8.16 20.83 -6.94
C ARG A 16 9.43 20.09 -6.56
N LEU A 17 10.24 19.76 -7.54
CA LEU A 17 11.61 19.36 -7.28
C LEU A 17 12.39 20.62 -6.81
N GLY A 18 13.02 20.50 -5.68
CA GLY A 18 13.78 21.60 -5.06
C GLY A 18 14.91 21.08 -4.18
N GLU A 19 15.53 21.97 -3.46
CA GLU A 19 16.59 21.65 -2.51
C GLU A 19 16.13 21.89 -1.08
N THR A 20 16.59 21.04 -0.18
CA THR A 20 16.37 21.13 1.26
C THR A 20 17.59 20.60 2.01
N ASP A 21 17.68 20.88 3.29
CA ASP A 21 18.75 20.36 4.13
C ASP A 21 18.69 18.84 4.21
N ARG A 22 19.86 18.21 4.21
CA ARG A 22 19.99 16.78 4.45
C ARG A 22 19.63 16.49 5.92
N PRO A 23 18.66 15.58 6.19
CA PRO A 23 18.30 15.26 7.57
C PRO A 23 19.44 14.52 8.28
N ARG A 24 19.43 14.58 9.62
CA ARG A 24 20.35 13.83 10.48
C ARG A 24 19.54 12.84 11.32
N PRO A 25 20.02 11.59 11.46
CA PRO A 25 19.30 10.61 12.26
C PRO A 25 19.42 10.95 13.74
N GLY A 26 18.28 10.92 14.44
CA GLY A 26 18.21 10.99 15.89
C GLY A 26 18.56 9.64 16.56
N ALA A 27 18.45 9.59 17.90
CA ALA A 27 18.58 8.32 18.62
C ALA A 27 17.51 7.33 18.16
N GLY A 28 17.89 6.07 17.90
CA GLY A 28 17.00 5.03 17.38
C GLY A 28 16.65 5.15 15.90
N GLU A 29 17.22 6.12 15.17
CA GLU A 29 16.94 6.33 13.74
C GLU A 29 18.13 5.97 12.86
N VAL A 30 17.84 5.71 11.60
CA VAL A 30 18.82 5.57 10.53
C VAL A 30 18.60 6.62 9.46
N LEU A 31 19.68 7.12 8.87
CA LEU A 31 19.66 7.91 7.64
C LEU A 31 19.84 6.96 6.46
N ILE A 32 18.91 7.02 5.52
CA ILE A 32 18.93 6.19 4.32
C ILE A 32 19.23 7.10 3.13
N ARG A 33 20.24 6.73 2.35
CA ARG A 33 20.45 7.22 1.00
C ARG A 33 19.48 6.48 0.09
N VAL A 34 18.44 7.19 -0.34
CA VAL A 34 17.33 6.61 -1.10
C VAL A 34 17.78 6.33 -2.53
N HIS A 35 17.56 5.12 -3.00
CA HIS A 35 17.74 4.72 -4.40
C HIS A 35 16.42 4.79 -5.15
N CYS A 36 15.36 4.24 -4.55
CA CYS A 36 14.02 4.24 -5.10
C CYS A 36 12.99 4.50 -4.01
N ALA A 37 11.90 5.15 -4.37
CA ALA A 37 10.71 5.35 -3.56
C ALA A 37 9.48 4.84 -4.31
N ALA A 38 8.42 4.42 -3.62
CA ALA A 38 7.20 4.02 -4.31
C ALA A 38 6.04 4.95 -3.99
N VAL A 39 5.19 5.16 -4.99
CA VAL A 39 4.00 5.99 -4.87
C VAL A 39 2.81 5.13 -4.46
N ASN A 40 2.07 5.59 -3.49
CA ASN A 40 0.89 4.94 -2.93
C ASN A 40 -0.35 5.83 -3.01
N PRO A 41 -1.58 5.28 -2.93
CA PRO A 41 -2.77 6.08 -2.71
C PRO A 41 -2.68 6.97 -1.46
N TYR A 42 -1.98 6.51 -0.42
CA TYR A 42 -1.68 7.30 0.77
C TYR A 42 -1.02 8.64 0.44
N ASP A 43 -0.06 8.67 -0.48
CA ASP A 43 0.71 9.88 -0.80
C ASP A 43 -0.16 10.97 -1.41
N TRP A 44 -1.08 10.65 -2.34
CA TRP A 44 -1.97 11.65 -2.89
C TRP A 44 -3.07 12.08 -1.90
N HIS A 45 -3.51 11.21 -0.97
CA HIS A 45 -4.38 11.61 0.14
C HIS A 45 -3.69 12.63 1.05
N MET A 46 -2.43 12.36 1.41
CA MET A 46 -1.61 13.28 2.19
C MET A 46 -1.37 14.60 1.43
N LEU A 47 -1.10 14.52 0.13
CA LEU A 47 -0.88 15.68 -0.73
C LEU A 47 -2.11 16.58 -0.81
N ARG A 48 -3.31 16.00 -1.00
CA ARG A 48 -4.56 16.75 -1.03
C ARG A 48 -5.04 17.17 0.35
N GLY A 49 -4.53 16.53 1.40
CA GLY A 49 -5.02 16.67 2.76
C GLY A 49 -6.46 16.16 2.90
N ASP A 50 -6.80 15.10 2.20
CA ASP A 50 -8.13 14.48 2.20
C ASP A 50 -8.09 13.16 2.99
N PRO A 51 -9.09 12.88 3.82
CA PRO A 51 -10.27 13.68 4.13
C PRO A 51 -9.96 14.81 5.13
N TYR A 52 -10.70 15.91 5.06
CA TYR A 52 -10.51 17.07 5.97
C TYR A 52 -10.63 16.70 7.45
N ALA A 53 -11.46 15.72 7.79
CA ALA A 53 -11.55 15.20 9.16
C ALA A 53 -10.20 14.68 9.69
N ALA A 54 -9.35 14.11 8.85
CA ALA A 54 -8.01 13.63 9.25
C ALA A 54 -7.05 14.79 9.59
N ARG A 55 -7.25 15.99 9.03
CA ARG A 55 -6.48 17.17 9.41
C ARG A 55 -6.79 17.59 10.85
N LEU A 56 -8.06 17.54 11.24
CA LEU A 56 -8.51 17.87 12.60
C LEU A 56 -8.04 16.84 13.62
N LEU A 57 -7.98 15.56 13.23
CA LEU A 57 -7.47 14.48 14.08
C LEU A 57 -5.93 14.48 14.22
N GLY A 58 -5.25 15.45 13.61
CA GLY A 58 -3.84 15.72 13.85
C GLY A 58 -2.84 14.89 13.02
N GLY A 59 -3.30 13.95 12.17
CA GLY A 59 -2.41 13.10 11.37
C GLY A 59 -1.66 13.86 10.27
N MET A 60 -2.33 14.75 9.56
CA MET A 60 -1.81 15.39 8.34
C MET A 60 -1.24 16.81 8.56
N GLY A 61 -1.64 17.48 9.62
CA GLY A 61 -1.46 18.93 9.80
C GLY A 61 -2.71 19.71 9.38
N LEU A 62 -2.96 20.87 10.02
CA LEU A 62 -4.24 21.57 9.85
C LEU A 62 -4.30 22.40 8.55
N ARG A 63 -3.29 23.21 8.31
CA ARG A 63 -3.23 24.16 7.17
C ARG A 63 -2.18 23.80 6.13
N ARG A 64 -1.15 23.09 6.54
CA ARG A 64 -0.04 22.63 5.70
C ARG A 64 0.42 21.25 6.15
N PRO A 65 1.04 20.45 5.28
CA PRO A 65 1.61 19.15 5.64
C PRO A 65 2.60 19.27 6.80
N LYS A 66 2.63 18.25 7.67
CA LYS A 66 3.64 18.19 8.74
C LYS A 66 5.03 17.90 8.20
N CYS A 67 5.14 17.10 7.14
CA CYS A 67 6.37 16.84 6.42
C CYS A 67 6.33 17.58 5.08
N PRO A 68 7.28 18.48 4.81
CA PRO A 68 7.31 19.22 3.56
C PRO A 68 7.82 18.37 2.37
N VAL A 69 8.40 17.20 2.62
CA VAL A 69 8.85 16.26 1.60
C VAL A 69 7.84 15.12 1.50
N ALA A 70 7.40 14.81 0.29
CA ALA A 70 6.43 13.75 0.04
C ALA A 70 7.04 12.34 0.12
N GLY A 71 6.19 11.31 0.18
CA GLY A 71 6.55 9.91 0.09
C GLY A 71 6.78 9.20 1.42
N ILE A 72 6.58 7.87 1.41
CA ILE A 72 6.65 7.06 2.64
C ILE A 72 7.37 5.71 2.44
N ASP A 73 7.29 5.09 1.26
CA ASP A 73 8.00 3.83 0.95
C ASP A 73 9.35 4.12 0.34
N ALA A 74 10.40 3.46 0.81
CA ALA A 74 11.73 3.56 0.21
C ALA A 74 12.51 2.25 0.20
N ALA A 75 13.46 2.19 -0.72
CA ALA A 75 14.59 1.28 -0.69
C ALA A 75 15.87 2.07 -0.98
N GLY A 76 16.93 1.74 -0.25
CA GLY A 76 18.20 2.43 -0.34
C GLY A 76 19.28 1.79 0.52
N VAL A 77 20.29 2.56 0.83
CA VAL A 77 21.43 2.13 1.63
C VAL A 77 21.54 2.98 2.89
N VAL A 78 21.74 2.35 4.03
CA VAL A 78 22.01 3.05 5.29
C VAL A 78 23.28 3.87 5.15
N GLU A 79 23.16 5.15 5.31
CA GLU A 79 24.25 6.13 5.18
C GLU A 79 24.85 6.53 6.53
N ALA A 80 24.00 6.56 7.56
CA ALA A 80 24.41 6.81 8.95
C ALA A 80 23.40 6.18 9.92
N VAL A 81 23.83 5.88 11.11
CA VAL A 81 23.02 5.34 12.20
C VAL A 81 23.07 6.27 13.40
N GLY A 82 21.94 6.50 14.04
CA GLY A 82 21.84 7.23 15.30
C GLY A 82 22.21 6.37 16.51
N ALA A 83 22.35 7.00 17.66
CA ALA A 83 22.65 6.28 18.90
C ALA A 83 21.55 5.26 19.24
N GLY A 84 21.95 4.10 19.78
CA GLY A 84 21.01 3.05 20.21
C GLY A 84 20.35 2.24 19.07
N VAL A 85 20.90 2.30 17.87
CA VAL A 85 20.46 1.45 16.75
C VAL A 85 21.29 0.17 16.75
N ASP A 86 20.60 -0.96 16.89
CA ASP A 86 21.20 -2.30 16.78
C ASP A 86 20.77 -2.99 15.47
N GLY A 87 21.63 -3.87 14.94
CA GLY A 87 21.33 -4.74 13.80
C GLY A 87 21.46 -4.07 12.42
N LEU A 88 21.50 -2.75 12.33
CA LEU A 88 21.72 -2.02 11.06
C LEU A 88 23.07 -1.28 11.10
N ARG A 89 23.79 -1.30 9.97
CA ARG A 89 25.09 -0.64 9.81
C ARG A 89 25.12 0.19 8.55
N THR A 90 25.98 1.21 8.53
CA THR A 90 26.30 1.94 7.29
C THR A 90 26.71 0.97 6.19
N GLY A 91 26.16 1.17 4.99
CA GLY A 91 26.35 0.29 3.85
C GLY A 91 25.29 -0.82 3.72
N THR A 92 24.47 -1.08 4.75
CA THR A 92 23.39 -2.08 4.65
C THR A 92 22.30 -1.61 3.66
N ALA A 93 22.00 -2.42 2.66
CA ALA A 93 20.84 -2.20 1.79
C ALA A 93 19.55 -2.53 2.55
N VAL A 94 18.58 -1.62 2.52
CA VAL A 94 17.33 -1.73 3.28
C VAL A 94 16.11 -1.37 2.44
N LEU A 95 14.95 -1.83 2.89
CA LEU A 95 13.63 -1.36 2.45
C LEU A 95 12.74 -1.10 3.66
N GLY A 96 11.78 -0.21 3.52
CA GLY A 96 10.83 0.05 4.60
C GLY A 96 10.11 1.37 4.47
N PHE A 97 9.59 1.81 5.60
CA PHE A 97 8.87 3.06 5.73
C PHE A 97 9.82 4.17 6.22
N CYS A 98 9.80 5.29 5.53
CA CYS A 98 10.50 6.51 5.94
C CYS A 98 9.58 7.69 5.67
N ARG A 99 9.75 8.79 6.36
CA ARG A 99 9.02 10.02 6.04
C ARG A 99 9.83 10.87 5.07
N GLY A 100 9.16 11.32 3.99
CA GLY A 100 9.82 12.18 3.01
C GLY A 100 10.75 11.43 2.06
N THR A 101 10.28 10.30 1.51
CA THR A 101 11.10 9.42 0.66
C THR A 101 11.28 9.90 -0.77
N PHE A 102 10.51 10.89 -1.21
CA PHE A 102 10.72 11.50 -2.53
C PHE A 102 11.88 12.49 -2.46
N ALA A 103 13.04 12.02 -1.99
CA ALA A 103 14.26 12.79 -1.76
C ALA A 103 15.50 11.88 -1.82
N GLU A 104 16.66 12.49 -1.97
CA GLU A 104 17.95 11.76 -1.99
C GLU A 104 18.27 11.08 -0.66
N TYR A 105 17.75 11.60 0.46
CA TYR A 105 17.95 11.05 1.81
C TYR A 105 16.68 11.18 2.63
N ALA A 106 16.42 10.17 3.45
CA ALA A 106 15.32 10.16 4.41
C ALA A 106 15.76 9.52 5.73
N CYS A 107 15.24 10.00 6.85
CA CYS A 107 15.41 9.36 8.16
C CYS A 107 14.21 8.47 8.48
N ALA A 108 14.48 7.37 9.17
CA ALA A 108 13.46 6.46 9.68
C ALA A 108 13.87 5.88 11.04
N PRO A 109 12.93 5.65 11.96
CA PRO A 109 13.16 4.74 13.08
C PRO A 109 13.68 3.39 12.57
N ALA A 110 14.69 2.82 13.21
CA ALA A 110 15.32 1.57 12.76
C ALA A 110 14.32 0.42 12.64
N GLN A 111 13.29 0.39 13.48
CA GLN A 111 12.22 -0.60 13.45
C GLN A 111 11.24 -0.47 12.25
N TRP A 112 11.34 0.59 11.46
CA TRP A 112 10.49 0.77 10.26
C TRP A 112 11.14 0.26 8.99
N VAL A 113 12.37 -0.21 9.08
CA VAL A 113 13.13 -0.73 7.95
C VAL A 113 13.69 -2.12 8.26
N VAL A 114 13.91 -2.89 7.21
CA VAL A 114 14.54 -4.21 7.29
C VAL A 114 15.58 -4.35 6.19
N PRO A 115 16.56 -5.29 6.33
CA PRO A 115 17.48 -5.60 5.26
C PRO A 115 16.73 -5.92 3.96
N LYS A 116 17.23 -5.39 2.86
CA LYS A 116 16.69 -5.66 1.53
C LYS A 116 17.03 -7.10 1.11
N PRO A 117 16.05 -7.92 0.70
CA PRO A 117 16.31 -9.21 0.07
C PRO A 117 17.32 -9.08 -1.08
N GLU A 118 18.35 -9.94 -1.10
CA GLU A 118 19.42 -9.86 -2.11
C GLU A 118 18.89 -9.99 -3.54
N ARG A 119 17.89 -10.84 -3.72
CA ARG A 119 17.26 -11.11 -5.00
C ARG A 119 16.45 -9.93 -5.58
N LEU A 120 16.14 -8.90 -4.80
CA LEU A 120 15.40 -7.74 -5.28
C LEU A 120 16.34 -6.64 -5.77
N SER A 121 15.98 -6.02 -6.88
CA SER A 121 16.48 -4.69 -7.27
C SER A 121 15.93 -3.61 -6.33
N PHE A 122 16.50 -2.39 -6.32
CA PHE A 122 15.96 -1.29 -5.53
C PHE A 122 14.54 -0.86 -5.93
N PRO A 123 14.17 -0.81 -7.24
CA PRO A 123 12.78 -0.57 -7.63
C PRO A 123 11.80 -1.60 -7.06
N GLU A 124 12.13 -2.88 -7.15
CA GLU A 124 11.31 -3.96 -6.57
C GLU A 124 11.22 -3.86 -5.06
N ALA A 125 12.34 -3.58 -4.39
CA ALA A 125 12.38 -3.41 -2.94
C ALA A 125 11.52 -2.22 -2.46
N ALA A 126 11.57 -1.09 -3.15
CA ALA A 126 10.72 0.08 -2.84
C ALA A 126 9.22 -0.22 -3.02
N ALA A 127 8.87 -1.14 -3.92
CA ALA A 127 7.48 -1.55 -4.17
C ALA A 127 6.85 -2.38 -3.03
N VAL A 128 7.67 -2.87 -2.07
CA VAL A 128 7.23 -3.83 -1.03
C VAL A 128 6.47 -3.18 0.13
N PRO A 129 6.96 -2.14 0.84
CA PRO A 129 6.55 -1.87 2.21
C PRO A 129 5.04 -1.75 2.38
N MET A 130 4.43 -0.68 1.91
CA MET A 130 2.99 -0.45 2.15
C MET A 130 2.10 -1.50 1.49
N ALA A 131 2.38 -1.84 0.23
CA ALA A 131 1.51 -2.71 -0.54
C ALA A 131 1.52 -4.15 -0.02
N ALA A 132 2.70 -4.71 0.23
CA ALA A 132 2.83 -6.10 0.66
C ALA A 132 2.39 -6.29 2.12
N VAL A 133 2.73 -5.35 3.02
CA VAL A 133 2.27 -5.40 4.42
C VAL A 133 0.74 -5.26 4.50
N THR A 134 0.14 -4.36 3.72
CA THR A 134 -1.32 -4.24 3.65
C THR A 134 -1.97 -5.52 3.14
N ALA A 135 -1.43 -6.12 2.08
CA ALA A 135 -1.91 -7.39 1.55
C ALA A 135 -1.75 -8.54 2.57
N LEU A 136 -0.60 -8.63 3.24
CA LEU A 136 -0.34 -9.63 4.28
C LEU A 136 -1.37 -9.55 5.41
N ARG A 137 -1.60 -8.35 5.94
CA ARG A 137 -2.61 -8.11 6.97
C ARG A 137 -4.02 -8.45 6.47
N GLY A 138 -4.34 -8.03 5.24
CA GLY A 138 -5.63 -8.30 4.62
C GLY A 138 -5.92 -9.79 4.46
N ILE A 139 -4.96 -10.56 4.03
CA ILE A 139 -5.10 -12.00 3.77
C ILE A 139 -4.97 -12.82 5.06
N ARG A 140 -3.89 -12.62 5.83
CA ARG A 140 -3.59 -13.46 7.00
C ARG A 140 -4.31 -13.02 8.27
N THR A 141 -4.19 -11.76 8.65
CA THR A 141 -4.62 -11.27 9.97
C THR A 141 -6.11 -11.01 10.01
N VAL A 142 -6.64 -10.26 9.06
CA VAL A 142 -8.04 -9.82 9.01
C VAL A 142 -8.90 -10.84 8.29
N GLY A 143 -8.50 -11.23 7.07
CA GLY A 143 -9.21 -12.20 6.22
C GLY A 143 -9.16 -13.62 6.77
N ARG A 144 -8.06 -13.97 7.45
CA ARG A 144 -7.81 -15.32 7.98
C ARG A 144 -8.00 -16.40 6.92
N VAL A 145 -7.45 -16.14 5.75
CA VAL A 145 -7.51 -17.05 4.61
C VAL A 145 -6.86 -18.39 4.96
N ARG A 146 -7.47 -19.48 4.49
CA ARG A 146 -7.05 -20.85 4.68
C ARG A 146 -7.15 -21.62 3.35
N ALA A 147 -6.52 -22.76 3.28
CA ALA A 147 -6.65 -23.69 2.17
C ALA A 147 -8.14 -24.00 1.86
N GLY A 148 -8.49 -24.00 0.60
CA GLY A 148 -9.84 -24.25 0.11
C GLY A 148 -10.83 -23.09 0.26
N HIS A 149 -10.44 -21.96 0.86
CA HIS A 149 -11.28 -20.76 0.86
C HIS A 149 -11.43 -20.19 -0.55
N ARG A 150 -12.62 -19.73 -0.90
CA ARG A 150 -12.86 -18.89 -2.07
C ARG A 150 -12.57 -17.43 -1.71
N VAL A 151 -11.54 -16.86 -2.32
CA VAL A 151 -11.07 -15.52 -2.03
C VAL A 151 -11.27 -14.62 -3.24
N LEU A 152 -11.99 -13.53 -3.08
CA LEU A 152 -12.09 -12.50 -4.10
C LEU A 152 -11.15 -11.32 -3.75
N VAL A 153 -10.34 -10.91 -4.74
CA VAL A 153 -9.48 -9.72 -4.65
C VAL A 153 -9.99 -8.69 -5.65
N ASN A 154 -10.72 -7.68 -5.17
CA ASN A 154 -11.13 -6.55 -6.00
C ASN A 154 -9.96 -5.57 -6.14
N GLY A 155 -9.63 -5.17 -7.38
CA GLY A 155 -8.42 -4.42 -7.71
C GLY A 155 -7.16 -5.30 -7.74
N ALA A 156 -7.29 -6.54 -8.21
CA ALA A 156 -6.23 -7.55 -8.25
C ALA A 156 -4.98 -7.14 -9.04
N GLY A 157 -5.12 -6.29 -10.05
CA GLY A 157 -4.01 -5.78 -10.86
C GLY A 157 -3.23 -4.62 -10.26
N GLY A 158 -3.69 -4.04 -9.14
CA GLY A 158 -3.05 -2.91 -8.47
C GLY A 158 -1.95 -3.32 -7.49
N GLY A 159 -1.30 -2.33 -6.86
CA GLY A 159 -0.15 -2.56 -5.97
C GLY A 159 -0.43 -3.56 -4.85
N VAL A 160 -1.47 -3.35 -4.03
CA VAL A 160 -1.87 -4.29 -2.97
C VAL A 160 -2.41 -5.59 -3.55
N GLY A 161 -3.21 -5.50 -4.65
CA GLY A 161 -3.87 -6.64 -5.26
C GLY A 161 -2.90 -7.69 -5.77
N THR A 162 -1.80 -7.30 -6.39
CA THR A 162 -0.78 -8.22 -6.91
C THR A 162 -0.12 -9.05 -5.82
N PHE A 163 0.12 -8.47 -4.65
CA PHE A 163 0.60 -9.22 -3.48
C PHE A 163 -0.49 -10.09 -2.88
N ALA A 164 -1.72 -9.58 -2.77
CA ALA A 164 -2.83 -10.32 -2.17
C ALA A 164 -3.18 -11.60 -2.94
N VAL A 165 -3.17 -11.55 -4.27
CA VAL A 165 -3.37 -12.73 -5.12
C VAL A 165 -2.32 -13.80 -4.82
N GLN A 166 -1.03 -13.43 -4.83
CA GLN A 166 0.07 -14.36 -4.54
C GLN A 166 -0.01 -14.93 -3.13
N LEU A 167 -0.30 -14.09 -2.13
CA LEU A 167 -0.42 -14.52 -0.74
C LEU A 167 -1.59 -15.49 -0.52
N ALA A 168 -2.74 -15.23 -1.15
CA ALA A 168 -3.90 -16.09 -1.04
C ALA A 168 -3.69 -17.43 -1.78
N ALA A 169 -3.16 -17.39 -3.00
CA ALA A 169 -2.81 -18.57 -3.77
C ALA A 169 -1.76 -19.45 -3.05
N GLY A 170 -0.74 -18.79 -2.44
CA GLY A 170 0.28 -19.47 -1.63
C GLY A 170 -0.24 -20.11 -0.32
N LEU A 171 -1.50 -19.89 0.02
CA LEU A 171 -2.23 -20.54 1.12
C LEU A 171 -3.23 -21.60 0.59
N ASP A 172 -3.12 -22.01 -0.66
CA ASP A 172 -4.01 -22.98 -1.34
C ASP A 172 -5.48 -22.52 -1.35
N ALA A 173 -5.73 -21.22 -1.44
CA ALA A 173 -7.07 -20.68 -1.65
C ALA A 173 -7.41 -20.59 -3.14
N GLU A 174 -8.71 -20.74 -3.47
CA GLU A 174 -9.25 -20.51 -4.81
C GLU A 174 -9.45 -19.01 -5.01
N VAL A 175 -8.53 -18.37 -5.76
CA VAL A 175 -8.50 -16.90 -5.91
C VAL A 175 -9.24 -16.45 -7.15
N THR A 176 -10.23 -15.56 -6.96
CA THR A 176 -10.85 -14.78 -8.03
C THR A 176 -10.31 -13.36 -8.02
N GLY A 177 -9.60 -12.96 -9.06
CA GLY A 177 -9.08 -11.60 -9.21
C GLY A 177 -10.01 -10.73 -10.06
N VAL A 178 -10.45 -9.58 -9.57
CA VAL A 178 -11.22 -8.59 -10.33
C VAL A 178 -10.28 -7.48 -10.78
N CYS A 179 -10.16 -7.25 -12.08
CA CYS A 179 -9.27 -6.23 -12.65
C CYS A 179 -9.79 -5.78 -14.03
N GLY A 180 -9.14 -4.80 -14.64
CA GLY A 180 -9.39 -4.46 -16.04
C GLY A 180 -8.71 -5.45 -17.00
N ALA A 181 -9.22 -5.59 -18.21
CA ALA A 181 -8.75 -6.52 -19.23
C ALA A 181 -7.23 -6.53 -19.43
N GLY A 182 -6.62 -5.35 -19.37
CA GLY A 182 -5.16 -5.20 -19.53
C GLY A 182 -4.31 -5.83 -18.41
N SER A 183 -4.87 -6.14 -17.26
CA SER A 183 -4.16 -6.79 -16.15
C SER A 183 -4.51 -8.29 -16.00
N ALA A 184 -5.45 -8.82 -16.82
CA ALA A 184 -5.97 -10.16 -16.65
C ALA A 184 -4.88 -11.24 -16.78
N ALA A 185 -3.99 -11.12 -17.76
CA ALA A 185 -2.89 -12.07 -17.94
C ALA A 185 -1.94 -12.06 -16.73
N LEU A 186 -1.56 -10.88 -16.26
CA LEU A 186 -0.73 -10.73 -15.07
C LEU A 186 -1.39 -11.40 -13.86
N VAL A 187 -2.66 -11.11 -13.60
CA VAL A 187 -3.37 -11.62 -12.41
C VAL A 187 -3.45 -13.16 -12.42
N ARG A 188 -3.62 -13.77 -13.60
CA ARG A 188 -3.53 -15.24 -13.74
C ARG A 188 -2.13 -15.77 -13.43
N THR A 189 -1.09 -15.12 -13.96
CA THR A 189 0.30 -15.53 -13.70
C THR A 189 0.66 -15.45 -12.21
N LEU A 190 0.02 -14.54 -11.47
CA LEU A 190 0.22 -14.39 -10.01
C LEU A 190 -0.53 -15.45 -9.19
N GLY A 191 -1.30 -16.35 -9.81
CA GLY A 191 -1.96 -17.47 -9.15
C GLY A 191 -3.48 -17.33 -8.97
N ALA A 192 -4.13 -16.37 -9.63
CA ALA A 192 -5.60 -16.33 -9.64
C ALA A 192 -6.18 -17.46 -10.53
N ALA A 193 -7.03 -18.31 -9.94
CA ALA A 193 -7.76 -19.36 -10.66
C ALA A 193 -8.80 -18.77 -11.62
N HIS A 194 -9.45 -17.69 -11.20
CA HIS A 194 -10.46 -16.98 -11.97
C HIS A 194 -10.10 -15.49 -12.08
N VAL A 195 -10.38 -14.90 -13.23
CA VAL A 195 -10.17 -13.46 -13.45
C VAL A 195 -11.40 -12.88 -14.12
N LEU A 196 -12.00 -11.89 -13.46
CA LEU A 196 -13.18 -11.17 -13.93
C LEU A 196 -12.77 -9.76 -14.40
N ASP A 197 -13.27 -9.40 -15.59
CA ASP A 197 -13.12 -8.03 -16.09
C ASP A 197 -14.26 -7.16 -15.54
N HIS A 198 -13.94 -6.22 -14.66
CA HIS A 198 -14.90 -5.33 -14.03
C HIS A 198 -15.74 -4.48 -15.02
N ALA A 199 -15.31 -4.35 -16.28
CA ALA A 199 -16.05 -3.64 -17.31
C ALA A 199 -17.15 -4.50 -17.97
N ARG A 200 -17.06 -5.83 -17.81
CA ARG A 200 -17.95 -6.79 -18.47
C ARG A 200 -18.73 -7.67 -17.50
N GLU A 201 -18.19 -7.89 -16.32
CA GLU A 201 -18.68 -8.88 -15.36
C GLU A 201 -18.91 -8.24 -13.99
N ASP A 202 -20.04 -8.54 -13.40
CA ASP A 202 -20.40 -8.07 -12.06
C ASP A 202 -20.33 -9.22 -11.06
N PHE A 203 -19.21 -9.31 -10.34
CA PHE A 203 -19.03 -10.35 -9.32
C PHE A 203 -20.04 -10.31 -8.16
N THR A 204 -20.87 -9.28 -8.11
CA THR A 204 -21.90 -9.13 -7.07
C THR A 204 -23.28 -9.64 -7.51
N ASP A 205 -23.37 -10.34 -8.64
CA ASP A 205 -24.60 -10.94 -9.17
C ASP A 205 -25.16 -12.08 -8.29
N GLY A 206 -24.32 -12.65 -7.42
CA GLY A 206 -24.69 -13.71 -6.49
C GLY A 206 -24.49 -15.13 -7.00
N SER A 207 -23.95 -15.30 -8.20
CA SER A 207 -23.62 -16.61 -8.80
C SER A 207 -22.57 -17.36 -7.99
N VAL A 208 -21.61 -16.65 -7.41
CA VAL A 208 -20.55 -17.20 -6.56
C VAL A 208 -20.58 -16.55 -5.17
N ARG A 209 -20.28 -17.32 -4.13
CA ARG A 209 -20.09 -16.80 -2.76
C ARG A 209 -18.66 -17.02 -2.32
N TYR A 210 -18.12 -16.00 -1.63
CA TYR A 210 -16.73 -15.94 -1.21
C TYR A 210 -16.61 -16.04 0.32
N ASP A 211 -15.59 -16.74 0.78
CA ASP A 211 -15.24 -16.81 2.21
C ASP A 211 -14.52 -15.54 2.66
N VAL A 212 -13.73 -14.96 1.75
CA VAL A 212 -13.06 -13.69 2.00
C VAL A 212 -13.15 -12.80 0.77
N ILE A 213 -13.49 -11.54 0.96
CA ILE A 213 -13.40 -10.50 -0.06
C ILE A 213 -12.41 -9.46 0.44
N LEU A 214 -11.30 -9.26 -0.29
CA LEU A 214 -10.42 -8.12 -0.12
C LEU A 214 -10.79 -7.05 -1.14
N ASP A 215 -11.39 -5.97 -0.66
CA ASP A 215 -11.82 -4.86 -1.52
C ASP A 215 -10.82 -3.71 -1.44
N ASN A 216 -9.99 -3.57 -2.48
CA ASN A 216 -9.02 -2.48 -2.60
C ASN A 216 -9.54 -1.28 -3.38
N VAL A 217 -10.77 -1.33 -3.89
CA VAL A 217 -11.34 -0.30 -4.78
C VAL A 217 -12.41 0.54 -4.09
N GLY A 218 -13.32 -0.12 -3.35
CA GLY A 218 -14.40 0.56 -2.64
C GLY A 218 -15.53 1.07 -3.55
N ASN A 219 -15.69 0.47 -4.74
CA ASN A 219 -16.70 0.87 -5.73
C ASN A 219 -18.09 0.24 -5.49
N TYR A 220 -18.20 -0.70 -4.56
CA TYR A 220 -19.46 -1.31 -4.17
C TYR A 220 -19.82 -1.00 -2.70
N SER A 221 -21.12 -0.92 -2.41
CA SER A 221 -21.55 -0.74 -1.02
C SER A 221 -21.26 -1.99 -0.18
N PRO A 222 -20.95 -1.84 1.13
CA PRO A 222 -20.74 -2.99 2.02
C PRO A 222 -21.94 -3.94 2.07
N VAL A 223 -23.15 -3.43 1.91
CA VAL A 223 -24.39 -4.23 1.85
C VAL A 223 -24.40 -5.13 0.60
N ARG A 224 -23.96 -4.60 -0.55
CA ARG A 224 -23.89 -5.35 -1.81
C ARG A 224 -22.81 -6.44 -1.74
N LEU A 225 -21.62 -6.09 -1.25
CA LEU A 225 -20.52 -7.05 -1.06
C LEU A 225 -20.89 -8.16 -0.08
N ARG A 226 -21.65 -7.83 0.96
CA ARG A 226 -22.13 -8.80 1.93
C ARG A 226 -23.00 -9.90 1.33
N ARG A 227 -23.78 -9.60 0.28
CA ARG A 227 -24.67 -10.59 -0.37
C ARG A 227 -23.91 -11.73 -1.03
N VAL A 228 -22.68 -11.48 -1.45
CA VAL A 228 -21.81 -12.47 -2.10
C VAL A 228 -20.76 -13.06 -1.17
N LEU A 229 -20.86 -12.80 0.12
CA LEU A 229 -20.12 -13.55 1.15
C LEU A 229 -20.86 -14.83 1.53
N THR A 230 -20.12 -15.86 1.93
CA THR A 230 -20.66 -17.00 2.66
C THR A 230 -21.27 -16.57 4.00
N PRO A 231 -22.09 -17.38 4.66
CA PRO A 231 -22.76 -17.01 5.93
C PRO A 231 -21.79 -16.58 7.05
N THR A 232 -20.56 -17.06 7.02
CA THR A 232 -19.49 -16.71 8.00
C THR A 232 -18.33 -15.96 7.37
N GLY A 233 -18.48 -15.52 6.12
CA GLY A 233 -17.43 -14.87 5.33
C GLY A 233 -16.98 -13.53 5.89
N THR A 234 -15.81 -13.09 5.41
CA THR A 234 -15.16 -11.86 5.86
C THR A 234 -14.99 -10.88 4.70
N LEU A 235 -15.48 -9.66 4.84
CA LEU A 235 -15.12 -8.52 4.00
C LEU A 235 -13.98 -7.76 4.66
N VAL A 236 -12.86 -7.65 3.95
CA VAL A 236 -11.71 -6.81 4.29
C VAL A 236 -11.76 -5.57 3.40
N ALA A 237 -12.21 -4.45 3.94
CA ALA A 237 -12.36 -3.21 3.19
C ALA A 237 -11.08 -2.37 3.32
N ASN A 238 -10.30 -2.33 2.25
CA ASN A 238 -9.07 -1.53 2.11
C ASN A 238 -9.27 -0.32 1.18
N GLY A 239 -10.39 -0.27 0.48
CA GLY A 239 -10.68 0.80 -0.46
C GLY A 239 -11.15 2.07 0.23
N GLY A 240 -10.42 3.16 0.01
CA GLY A 240 -10.81 4.50 0.41
C GLY A 240 -11.53 5.29 -0.69
N GLY A 241 -12.01 4.62 -1.73
CA GLY A 241 -12.57 5.22 -2.94
C GLY A 241 -13.90 5.99 -2.78
N SER A 242 -14.26 6.38 -1.56
CA SER A 242 -15.44 7.19 -1.33
C SER A 242 -15.19 8.63 -1.76
N PRO A 243 -15.95 9.17 -2.74
CA PRO A 243 -15.84 10.57 -3.13
C PRO A 243 -16.42 11.45 -2.03
N GLY A 244 -15.60 11.90 -1.12
CA GLY A 244 -16.04 12.81 -0.06
C GLY A 244 -14.87 13.49 0.60
N ARG A 245 -14.64 14.76 0.28
CA ARG A 245 -13.53 15.54 0.85
C ARG A 245 -13.60 15.68 2.37
N VAL A 246 -14.79 15.58 2.98
CA VAL A 246 -14.95 15.79 4.42
C VAL A 246 -14.65 14.50 5.20
N PHE A 247 -15.35 13.41 4.89
CA PHE A 247 -15.22 12.15 5.63
C PHE A 247 -14.48 11.04 4.86
N GLY A 248 -14.48 11.05 3.52
CA GLY A 248 -13.71 10.13 2.66
C GLY A 248 -13.61 8.70 3.20
N ALA A 249 -12.37 8.25 3.39
CA ALA A 249 -12.06 6.92 3.92
C ALA A 249 -12.67 6.67 5.32
N ILE A 250 -12.74 7.70 6.20
CA ILE A 250 -13.35 7.60 7.54
C ILE A 250 -14.84 7.28 7.42
N GLY A 251 -15.54 7.96 6.50
CA GLY A 251 -16.96 7.69 6.24
C GLY A 251 -17.20 6.27 5.70
N SER A 252 -16.30 5.78 4.86
CA SER A 252 -16.34 4.38 4.38
C SER A 252 -16.14 3.39 5.51
N MET A 253 -15.19 3.63 6.41
CA MET A 253 -14.95 2.80 7.59
C MET A 253 -16.18 2.75 8.51
N LEU A 254 -16.81 3.90 8.75
CA LEU A 254 -18.03 3.96 9.58
C LEU A 254 -19.19 3.18 8.94
N LYS A 255 -19.38 3.29 7.60
CA LYS A 255 -20.38 2.48 6.89
C LYS A 255 -20.12 0.98 7.00
N VAL A 256 -18.89 0.54 6.84
CA VAL A 256 -18.50 -0.87 7.00
C VAL A 256 -18.80 -1.35 8.41
N THR A 257 -18.45 -0.56 9.43
CA THR A 257 -18.69 -0.90 10.85
C THR A 257 -20.18 -0.95 11.18
N ALA A 258 -20.98 -0.01 10.67
CA ALA A 258 -22.42 0.00 10.89
C ALA A 258 -23.11 -1.23 10.25
N VAL A 259 -22.72 -1.60 9.04
CA VAL A 259 -23.24 -2.81 8.37
C VAL A 259 -22.77 -4.08 9.10
N ALA A 260 -21.57 -4.09 9.67
CA ALA A 260 -21.04 -5.24 10.42
C ALA A 260 -21.90 -5.61 11.62
N ALA A 261 -22.54 -4.63 12.26
CA ALA A 261 -23.37 -4.85 13.45
C ALA A 261 -24.66 -5.66 13.18
N THR A 262 -25.07 -5.82 11.92
CA THR A 262 -26.38 -6.37 11.54
C THR A 262 -26.34 -7.82 11.04
N GLY A 263 -25.24 -8.59 11.23
CA GLY A 263 -25.15 -9.96 10.71
C GLY A 263 -24.02 -10.81 11.28
N ARG A 264 -23.96 -12.08 10.85
CA ARG A 264 -22.94 -13.05 11.28
C ARG A 264 -21.62 -12.91 10.53
N GLN A 265 -21.62 -12.30 9.34
CA GLN A 265 -20.44 -12.06 8.53
C GLN A 265 -19.56 -10.98 9.17
N ARG A 266 -18.25 -11.11 9.00
CA ARG A 266 -17.29 -10.16 9.54
C ARG A 266 -16.94 -9.11 8.47
N LEU A 267 -17.28 -7.86 8.73
CA LEU A 267 -16.91 -6.74 7.89
C LEU A 267 -15.88 -5.92 8.67
N ARG A 268 -14.68 -5.84 8.15
CA ARG A 268 -13.55 -5.20 8.85
C ARG A 268 -12.87 -4.21 7.91
N PRO A 269 -12.86 -2.92 8.24
CA PRO A 269 -11.96 -2.00 7.56
C PRO A 269 -10.53 -2.37 7.92
N ILE A 270 -9.63 -2.28 6.96
CA ILE A 270 -8.19 -2.34 7.20
C ILE A 270 -7.62 -0.93 7.08
N VAL A 271 -6.83 -0.55 8.05
CA VAL A 271 -6.02 0.66 7.92
C VAL A 271 -4.78 0.28 7.13
N PRO A 272 -4.45 0.98 6.05
CA PRO A 272 -3.20 0.75 5.33
C PRO A 272 -2.02 0.71 6.29
N ALA A 273 -1.04 -0.10 5.99
CA ALA A 273 0.17 -0.17 6.79
C ALA A 273 0.82 1.22 6.86
N THR A 274 0.86 1.78 8.03
CA THR A 274 1.53 3.06 8.30
C THR A 274 2.63 2.84 9.33
N PRO A 275 3.64 3.69 9.36
CA PRO A 275 4.76 3.55 10.30
C PRO A 275 4.34 3.56 11.78
N ASP A 276 3.19 4.14 12.09
CA ASP A 276 2.70 4.27 13.48
C ASP A 276 2.17 2.94 14.08
N GLY A 277 2.23 1.83 13.31
CA GLY A 277 1.82 0.49 13.75
C GLY A 277 2.97 -0.51 13.84
N PRO A 278 2.71 -1.76 14.26
CA PRO A 278 3.73 -2.82 14.36
C PRO A 278 4.12 -3.34 12.96
N VAL A 279 4.90 -2.54 12.23
CA VAL A 279 5.25 -2.83 10.82
C VAL A 279 6.49 -3.72 10.67
N HIS A 280 7.34 -3.79 11.69
CA HIS A 280 8.62 -4.51 11.62
C HIS A 280 8.44 -6.01 11.36
N GLU A 281 7.61 -6.66 12.17
CA GLU A 281 7.32 -8.10 12.04
C GLU A 281 6.65 -8.43 10.71
N ASP A 282 5.73 -7.57 10.25
CA ASP A 282 5.08 -7.73 8.96
C ASP A 282 6.08 -7.60 7.79
N LEU A 283 7.01 -6.62 7.87
CA LEU A 283 8.08 -6.46 6.88
C LEU A 283 8.99 -7.69 6.85
N LEU A 284 9.42 -8.19 8.01
CA LEU A 284 10.21 -9.42 8.10
C LEU A 284 9.46 -10.63 7.52
N ALA A 285 8.18 -10.77 7.82
CA ALA A 285 7.36 -11.86 7.28
C ALA A 285 7.24 -11.78 5.75
N VAL A 286 7.05 -10.58 5.20
CA VAL A 286 6.99 -10.37 3.76
C VAL A 286 8.34 -10.65 3.10
N THR A 287 9.43 -10.13 3.65
CA THR A 287 10.77 -10.34 3.09
C THR A 287 11.17 -11.81 3.11
N ALA A 288 10.80 -12.55 4.16
CA ALA A 288 11.01 -14.01 4.21
C ALA A 288 10.24 -14.76 3.10
N LEU A 289 9.00 -14.36 2.79
CA LEU A 289 8.23 -14.92 1.66
C LEU A 289 8.86 -14.58 0.31
N ILE A 290 9.42 -13.39 0.18
CA ILE A 290 10.13 -12.97 -1.02
C ILE A 290 11.42 -13.77 -1.18
N GLU A 291 12.23 -13.94 -0.14
CA GLU A 291 13.45 -14.76 -0.17
C GLU A 291 13.14 -16.21 -0.55
N ALA A 292 12.06 -16.76 -0.02
CA ALA A 292 11.57 -18.10 -0.37
C ALA A 292 11.01 -18.21 -1.80
N GLY A 293 10.94 -17.12 -2.56
CA GLY A 293 10.38 -17.09 -3.92
C GLY A 293 8.86 -17.28 -4.00
N ARG A 294 8.16 -17.17 -2.86
CA ARG A 294 6.71 -17.35 -2.78
C ARG A 294 5.92 -16.11 -3.19
N VAL A 295 6.52 -14.95 -3.10
CA VAL A 295 5.92 -13.65 -3.44
C VAL A 295 6.96 -12.82 -4.16
N ALA A 296 6.55 -12.14 -5.22
CA ALA A 296 7.39 -11.21 -5.97
C ALA A 296 6.68 -9.86 -6.14
N PRO A 297 7.38 -8.74 -5.93
CA PRO A 297 6.82 -7.43 -6.23
C PRO A 297 6.64 -7.23 -7.74
N VAL A 298 5.54 -6.57 -8.11
CA VAL A 298 5.26 -6.21 -9.50
C VAL A 298 5.43 -4.70 -9.66
N VAL A 299 6.51 -4.29 -10.32
CA VAL A 299 6.74 -2.89 -10.70
C VAL A 299 6.10 -2.65 -12.05
N GLY A 300 5.07 -1.82 -12.10
CA GLY A 300 4.32 -1.54 -13.32
C GLY A 300 4.90 -0.38 -14.10
N ARG A 301 5.27 0.69 -13.43
CA ARG A 301 5.85 1.89 -14.07
C ARG A 301 6.88 2.57 -13.17
N THR A 302 7.94 3.07 -13.82
CA THR A 302 9.00 3.82 -13.14
C THR A 302 9.07 5.24 -13.71
N TYR A 303 9.28 6.20 -12.82
CA TYR A 303 9.46 7.62 -13.15
C TYR A 303 10.74 8.14 -12.51
N SER A 304 11.27 9.25 -13.04
CA SER A 304 12.34 9.97 -12.34
C SER A 304 11.80 10.73 -11.13
N LEU A 305 12.66 11.13 -10.21
CA LEU A 305 12.26 11.99 -9.08
C LEU A 305 11.66 13.32 -9.56
N ALA A 306 12.13 13.85 -10.69
CA ALA A 306 11.60 15.07 -11.28
C ALA A 306 10.15 14.92 -11.78
N ASP A 307 9.75 13.71 -12.14
CA ASP A 307 8.42 13.39 -12.67
C ASP A 307 7.45 12.93 -11.56
N ALA A 308 7.77 13.17 -10.29
CA ALA A 308 6.96 12.71 -9.15
C ALA A 308 5.49 13.16 -9.23
N ALA A 309 5.24 14.38 -9.72
CA ALA A 309 3.87 14.88 -9.91
C ALA A 309 3.09 14.02 -10.91
N GLU A 310 3.71 13.57 -12.00
CA GLU A 310 3.08 12.68 -12.96
C GLU A 310 2.86 11.27 -12.38
N ALA A 311 3.84 10.75 -11.65
CA ALA A 311 3.72 9.48 -10.95
C ALA A 311 2.55 9.47 -9.95
N VAL A 312 2.37 10.56 -9.19
CA VAL A 312 1.25 10.71 -8.25
C VAL A 312 -0.07 10.79 -9.00
N ARG A 313 -0.17 11.57 -10.11
CA ARG A 313 -1.38 11.61 -10.96
C ARG A 313 -1.71 10.23 -11.53
N HIS A 314 -0.71 9.47 -11.97
CA HIS A 314 -0.91 8.11 -12.47
C HIS A 314 -1.54 7.18 -11.43
N VAL A 315 -1.07 7.23 -10.17
CA VAL A 315 -1.64 6.43 -9.08
C VAL A 315 -3.04 6.94 -8.68
N GLU A 316 -3.24 8.26 -8.63
CA GLU A 316 -4.52 8.89 -8.31
C GLU A 316 -5.63 8.53 -9.33
N ALA A 317 -5.26 8.37 -10.60
CA ALA A 317 -6.19 7.95 -11.66
C ALA A 317 -6.74 6.52 -11.45
N GLY A 318 -6.14 5.72 -10.54
CA GLY A 318 -6.65 4.40 -10.15
C GLY A 318 -6.42 3.28 -11.17
N HIS A 319 -5.63 3.52 -12.22
CA HIS A 319 -5.39 2.55 -13.31
C HIS A 319 -3.98 1.95 -13.29
N ALA A 320 -3.23 2.15 -12.20
CA ALA A 320 -1.88 1.62 -12.07
C ALA A 320 -1.90 0.08 -12.06
N ARG A 321 -1.04 -0.54 -12.87
CA ARG A 321 -0.78 -1.98 -12.86
C ARG A 321 0.45 -2.24 -11.99
N GLY A 322 0.31 -3.04 -10.94
CA GLY A 322 1.38 -3.19 -9.96
C GLY A 322 1.70 -1.88 -9.24
N LYS A 323 2.96 -1.71 -8.86
CA LYS A 323 3.46 -0.54 -8.14
C LYS A 323 4.08 0.49 -9.08
N THR A 324 3.88 1.75 -8.76
CA THR A 324 4.55 2.90 -9.39
C THR A 324 5.74 3.28 -8.52
N VAL A 325 6.91 3.42 -9.14
CA VAL A 325 8.19 3.66 -8.46
C VAL A 325 8.86 4.91 -8.99
N LEU A 326 9.50 5.66 -8.10
CA LEU A 326 10.39 6.78 -8.44
C LEU A 326 11.84 6.31 -8.31
N THR A 327 12.65 6.53 -9.35
CA THR A 327 14.10 6.42 -9.27
C THR A 327 14.66 7.75 -8.77
N VAL A 328 15.43 7.70 -7.71
CA VAL A 328 16.07 8.86 -7.09
C VAL A 328 17.51 8.98 -7.56
N ARG A 329 18.15 7.83 -7.80
CA ARG A 329 19.54 7.70 -8.28
C ARG A 329 19.67 6.58 -9.29
#